data_15a801228e8fd7078110d9011dd9c80f
#
_entry.id   15a801228e8fd7078110d9011dd9c80f
#
_cell.length_a   1.000
_cell.length_b   1.000
_cell.length_c   1.000
_cell.angle_alpha   90.00
_cell.angle_beta   90.00
_cell.angle_gamma   90.00
#
_symmetry.space_group_name_H-M   'P 1'
#
loop_
_entity.id
_entity.type
_entity.pdbx_description
1 polymer ?
#
loop_
_entity_poly.entity_id
_entity_poly.type
_entity_poly.pdbx_seq_one_letter_code
_entity_poly.pdbx_strand_id
1 'polypeptide(L)'
;IIATGDRETDYAIEADARAQGLLVNVVDDPDHCDFFASAYVRHGVVSVAVSSGGASPGFTAALKDDIAARYGPEIEEHLGCYLEWRALVRSQIEEFGDREHLWRELRSSGLYDMLREQGPKAARELVERHLAEWTKTKG
;
A
#
# COMPACT_ATOMS: atom_id res chain seq x y z
N ILE A 1 -1.12 -12.20 19.21
CA ILE A 1 -0.33 -11.88 20.41
C ILE A 1 1.10 -11.66 19.98
N ILE A 2 1.82 -10.73 20.60
CA ILE A 2 3.27 -10.56 20.44
C ILE A 2 3.88 -10.71 21.83
N ALA A 3 4.75 -11.70 22.01
CA ALA A 3 5.46 -11.99 23.25
C ALA A 3 6.86 -11.36 23.17
N THR A 4 7.20 -10.54 24.17
CA THR A 4 8.39 -9.68 24.19
C THR A 4 9.12 -9.71 25.54
N GLY A 5 8.91 -10.78 26.31
CA GLY A 5 9.48 -10.97 27.63
C GLY A 5 10.79 -11.76 27.62
N ASP A 6 10.99 -12.52 28.68
CA ASP A 6 11.99 -13.56 28.69
C ASP A 6 11.45 -14.88 28.09
N ARG A 7 12.32 -15.78 27.72
CA ARG A 7 11.93 -17.03 27.02
C ARG A 7 10.95 -17.91 27.79
N GLU A 8 11.03 -17.99 29.09
CA GLU A 8 10.12 -18.80 29.90
C GLU A 8 8.70 -18.21 29.85
N THR A 9 8.61 -16.90 30.04
CA THR A 9 7.34 -16.16 29.94
C THR A 9 6.76 -16.22 28.52
N ASP A 10 7.59 -16.04 27.50
CA ASP A 10 7.16 -16.02 26.08
C ASP A 10 6.61 -17.38 25.65
N TYR A 11 7.21 -18.50 26.06
CA TYR A 11 6.71 -19.83 25.75
C TYR A 11 5.42 -20.17 26.52
N ALA A 12 5.28 -19.67 27.75
CA ALA A 12 4.00 -19.80 28.47
C ALA A 12 2.88 -19.03 27.76
N ILE A 13 3.16 -17.80 27.31
CA ILE A 13 2.23 -16.99 26.51
C ILE A 13 1.89 -17.69 25.18
N GLU A 14 2.88 -18.26 24.50
CA GLU A 14 2.65 -19.01 23.26
C GLU A 14 1.70 -20.20 23.51
N ALA A 15 1.98 -21.02 24.55
CA ALA A 15 1.15 -22.18 24.87
C ALA A 15 -0.31 -21.77 25.15
N ASP A 16 -0.51 -20.74 25.94
CA ASP A 16 -1.84 -20.20 26.25
C ASP A 16 -2.55 -19.63 25.01
N ALA A 17 -1.83 -18.92 24.14
CA ALA A 17 -2.36 -18.38 22.90
C ALA A 17 -2.81 -19.50 21.97
N ARG A 18 -1.96 -20.50 21.76
CA ARG A 18 -2.29 -21.66 20.90
C ARG A 18 -3.47 -22.48 21.43
N ALA A 19 -3.57 -22.64 22.75
CA ALA A 19 -4.72 -23.32 23.38
C ALA A 19 -6.05 -22.58 23.12
N GLN A 20 -6.01 -21.27 22.88
CA GLN A 20 -7.16 -20.44 22.57
C GLN A 20 -7.34 -20.21 21.05
N GLY A 21 -6.55 -20.82 20.19
CA GLY A 21 -6.60 -20.63 18.73
C GLY A 21 -6.14 -19.25 18.26
N LEU A 22 -5.31 -18.56 19.04
CA LEU A 22 -4.77 -17.25 18.73
C LEU A 22 -3.42 -17.35 18.06
N LEU A 23 -3.15 -16.46 17.09
CA LEU A 23 -1.83 -16.35 16.46
C LEU A 23 -0.84 -15.69 17.41
N VAL A 24 0.41 -16.16 17.40
CA VAL A 24 1.49 -15.64 18.25
C VAL A 24 2.73 -15.32 17.43
N ASN A 25 3.43 -14.28 17.88
CA ASN A 25 4.80 -13.97 17.45
C ASN A 25 5.68 -13.88 18.71
N VAL A 26 6.68 -14.73 18.81
CA VAL A 26 7.70 -14.68 19.86
C VAL A 26 8.90 -13.91 19.29
N VAL A 27 9.24 -12.78 19.91
CA VAL A 27 10.32 -11.93 19.41
C VAL A 27 11.65 -12.67 19.50
N ASP A 28 12.43 -12.56 18.43
CA ASP A 28 13.73 -13.24 18.24
C ASP A 28 13.67 -14.80 18.27
N ASP A 29 12.50 -15.37 18.03
CA ASP A 29 12.33 -16.83 17.92
C ASP A 29 11.40 -17.23 16.76
N PRO A 30 11.92 -17.29 15.53
CA PRO A 30 11.10 -17.53 14.33
C PRO A 30 10.34 -18.86 14.35
N ASP A 31 10.87 -19.91 15.00
CA ASP A 31 10.25 -21.23 15.05
C ASP A 31 8.98 -21.23 15.92
N HIS A 32 8.85 -20.24 16.79
CA HIS A 32 7.71 -20.02 17.67
C HIS A 32 6.77 -18.90 17.19
N CYS A 33 6.82 -18.56 15.88
CA CYS A 33 6.02 -17.50 15.28
C CYS A 33 5.01 -18.05 14.26
N ASP A 34 3.74 -17.66 14.38
CA ASP A 34 2.71 -17.89 13.37
C ASP A 34 2.65 -16.76 12.35
N PHE A 35 3.19 -15.59 12.68
CA PHE A 35 3.29 -14.42 11.82
C PHE A 35 4.48 -13.55 12.18
N PHE A 36 4.90 -12.71 11.25
CA PHE A 36 5.97 -11.74 11.49
C PHE A 36 5.43 -10.31 11.37
N ALA A 37 5.76 -9.47 12.37
CA ALA A 37 5.46 -8.05 12.31
C ALA A 37 6.26 -7.38 11.17
N SER A 38 5.57 -6.63 10.33
CA SER A 38 6.20 -5.88 9.25
C SER A 38 6.69 -4.53 9.75
N ALA A 39 7.84 -4.06 9.24
CA ALA A 39 8.17 -2.67 9.31
C ALA A 39 7.24 -1.87 8.38
N TYR A 40 6.84 -0.65 8.73
CA TYR A 40 5.93 0.12 7.89
C TYR A 40 6.27 1.61 7.87
N VAL A 41 5.90 2.23 6.75
CA VAL A 41 5.83 3.69 6.57
C VAL A 41 4.36 4.07 6.47
N ARG A 42 3.96 5.13 7.16
CA ARG A 42 2.57 5.59 7.13
C ARG A 42 2.49 7.10 6.94
N HIS A 43 1.68 7.51 5.97
CA HIS A 43 1.30 8.90 5.73
C HIS A 43 -0.23 8.96 5.64
N GLY A 44 -0.87 9.50 6.68
CA GLY A 44 -2.33 9.50 6.81
C GLY A 44 -2.92 8.10 6.74
N VAL A 45 -3.73 7.85 5.71
CA VAL A 45 -4.36 6.54 5.45
C VAL A 45 -3.53 5.63 4.55
N VAL A 46 -2.45 6.14 3.95
CA VAL A 46 -1.55 5.34 3.11
C VAL A 46 -0.53 4.63 3.99
N SER A 47 -0.39 3.33 3.79
CA SER A 47 0.61 2.53 4.49
C SER A 47 1.35 1.63 3.51
N VAL A 48 2.67 1.53 3.67
CA VAL A 48 3.53 0.59 2.96
C VAL A 48 4.17 -0.31 4.00
N ALA A 49 3.88 -1.60 3.97
CA ALA A 49 4.45 -2.60 4.86
C ALA A 49 5.56 -3.38 4.15
N VAL A 50 6.66 -3.60 4.84
CA VAL A 50 7.82 -4.35 4.35
C VAL A 50 8.09 -5.51 5.30
N SER A 51 8.16 -6.72 4.79
CA SER A 51 8.46 -7.92 5.57
C SER A 51 9.48 -8.79 4.83
N SER A 52 10.35 -9.43 5.59
CA SER A 52 11.27 -10.47 5.11
C SER A 52 10.90 -11.87 5.63
N GLY A 53 9.68 -12.03 6.20
CA GLY A 53 9.29 -13.29 6.83
C GLY A 53 10.18 -13.69 8.02
N GLY A 54 10.68 -12.69 8.77
CA GLY A 54 11.61 -12.94 9.88
C GLY A 54 13.07 -13.12 9.48
N ALA A 55 13.39 -13.21 8.18
CA ALA A 55 14.75 -13.53 7.73
C ALA A 55 15.79 -12.45 8.06
N SER A 56 15.43 -11.17 8.02
CA SER A 56 16.38 -10.08 8.29
C SER A 56 15.69 -8.78 8.71
N PRO A 57 15.54 -8.49 10.01
CA PRO A 57 15.02 -7.23 10.51
C PRO A 57 15.81 -6.02 10.01
N GLY A 58 17.15 -6.12 9.95
CA GLY A 58 18.02 -5.03 9.47
C GLY A 58 17.81 -4.68 8.01
N PHE A 59 17.67 -5.69 7.12
CA PHE A 59 17.32 -5.47 5.72
C PHE A 59 15.93 -4.82 5.57
N THR A 60 14.97 -5.32 6.34
CA THR A 60 13.61 -4.80 6.33
C THR A 60 13.56 -3.32 6.77
N ALA A 61 14.34 -2.96 7.81
CA ALA A 61 14.45 -1.59 8.26
C ALA A 61 15.09 -0.67 7.19
N ALA A 62 16.20 -1.11 6.58
CA ALA A 62 16.86 -0.35 5.52
C ALA A 62 15.94 -0.12 4.31
N LEU A 63 15.23 -1.15 3.85
CA LEU A 63 14.28 -1.04 2.74
C LEU A 63 13.08 -0.13 3.09
N LYS A 64 12.58 -0.21 4.32
CA LYS A 64 11.55 0.71 4.83
C LYS A 64 12.05 2.17 4.78
N ASP A 65 13.31 2.42 5.17
CA ASP A 65 13.88 3.78 5.17
C ASP A 65 14.07 4.31 3.74
N ASP A 66 14.48 3.48 2.79
CA ASP A 66 14.55 3.83 1.37
C ASP A 66 13.16 4.19 0.81
N ILE A 67 12.12 3.43 1.18
CA ILE A 67 10.75 3.72 0.79
C ILE A 67 10.28 5.04 1.41
N ALA A 68 10.56 5.28 2.69
CA ALA A 68 10.21 6.52 3.38
C ALA A 68 10.91 7.75 2.78
N ALA A 69 12.16 7.60 2.33
CA ALA A 69 12.89 8.67 1.65
C ALA A 69 12.33 8.98 0.25
N ARG A 70 11.77 7.96 -0.43
CA ARG A 70 11.21 8.11 -1.78
C ARG A 70 9.76 8.62 -1.77
N TYR A 71 8.99 8.27 -0.77
CA TYR A 71 7.57 8.55 -0.65
C TYR A 71 7.30 9.28 0.67
N GLY A 72 7.28 10.61 0.61
CA GLY A 72 7.04 11.49 1.73
C GLY A 72 5.55 11.75 2.02
N PRO A 73 5.25 12.76 2.85
CA PRO A 73 3.87 13.12 3.21
C PRO A 73 2.98 13.50 2.02
N GLU A 74 3.57 13.94 0.90
CA GLU A 74 2.87 14.28 -0.36
C GLU A 74 2.05 13.12 -0.93
N ILE A 75 2.34 11.87 -0.53
CA ILE A 75 1.58 10.70 -0.99
C ILE A 75 0.10 10.76 -0.57
N GLU A 76 -0.20 11.44 0.55
CA GLU A 76 -1.58 11.64 0.99
C GLU A 76 -2.32 12.63 0.09
N GLU A 77 -1.66 13.72 -0.33
CA GLU A 77 -2.19 14.66 -1.32
C GLU A 77 -2.40 13.97 -2.68
N HIS A 78 -1.44 13.16 -3.12
CA HIS A 78 -1.56 12.37 -4.34
C HIS A 78 -2.78 11.42 -4.30
N LEU A 79 -3.02 10.78 -3.16
CA LEU A 79 -4.23 9.95 -2.98
C LEU A 79 -5.50 10.79 -3.11
N GLY A 80 -5.52 12.02 -2.57
CA GLY A 80 -6.63 12.96 -2.75
C GLY A 80 -6.96 13.18 -4.22
N CYS A 81 -5.95 13.45 -5.05
CA CYS A 81 -6.11 13.58 -6.50
C CYS A 81 -6.74 12.32 -7.14
N TYR A 82 -6.25 11.14 -6.79
CA TYR A 82 -6.81 9.88 -7.30
C TYR A 82 -8.28 9.67 -6.89
N LEU A 83 -8.67 10.08 -5.69
CA LEU A 83 -10.06 9.99 -5.25
C LEU A 83 -10.97 10.92 -6.08
N GLU A 84 -10.53 12.14 -6.37
CA GLU A 84 -11.26 13.08 -7.25
C GLU A 84 -11.38 12.53 -8.68
N TRP A 85 -10.28 12.05 -9.26
CA TRP A 85 -10.31 11.49 -10.62
C TRP A 85 -11.14 10.21 -10.70
N ARG A 86 -11.14 9.41 -9.63
CA ARG A 86 -12.01 8.24 -9.55
C ARG A 86 -13.48 8.61 -9.57
N ALA A 87 -13.87 9.69 -8.88
CA ALA A 87 -15.23 10.20 -8.92
C ALA A 87 -15.59 10.71 -10.34
N LEU A 88 -14.67 11.45 -10.98
CA LEU A 88 -14.84 11.93 -12.36
C LEU A 88 -15.03 10.78 -13.35
N VAL A 89 -14.16 9.77 -13.30
CA VAL A 89 -14.25 8.59 -14.17
C VAL A 89 -15.59 7.86 -13.97
N ARG A 90 -16.02 7.68 -12.72
CA ARG A 90 -17.30 7.02 -12.40
C ARG A 90 -18.52 7.78 -12.89
N SER A 91 -18.44 9.11 -12.97
CA SER A 91 -19.55 9.94 -13.49
C SER A 91 -19.72 9.84 -15.01
N GLN A 92 -18.70 9.39 -15.74
CA GLN A 92 -18.70 9.35 -17.22
C GLN A 92 -18.71 7.91 -17.77
N ILE A 93 -18.25 6.93 -17.01
CA ILE A 93 -18.19 5.52 -17.44
C ILE A 93 -18.95 4.67 -16.43
N GLU A 94 -20.08 4.11 -16.87
CA GLU A 94 -20.96 3.30 -16.03
C GLU A 94 -20.41 1.90 -15.79
N GLU A 95 -19.89 1.26 -16.85
CA GLU A 95 -19.44 -0.12 -16.82
C GLU A 95 -18.12 -0.29 -16.04
N PHE A 96 -18.07 -1.26 -15.15
CA PHE A 96 -16.90 -1.52 -14.30
C PHE A 96 -15.66 -1.90 -15.13
N GLY A 97 -15.84 -2.81 -16.12
CA GLY A 97 -14.74 -3.28 -16.98
C GLY A 97 -14.10 -2.16 -17.79
N ASP A 98 -14.90 -1.21 -18.23
CA ASP A 98 -14.45 -0.04 -18.99
C ASP A 98 -13.63 0.91 -18.10
N ARG A 99 -14.06 1.13 -16.85
CA ARG A 99 -13.28 1.90 -15.86
C ARG A 99 -11.95 1.23 -15.55
N GLU A 100 -11.94 -0.09 -15.39
CA GLU A 100 -10.71 -0.85 -15.14
C GLU A 100 -9.73 -0.73 -16.31
N HIS A 101 -10.23 -0.80 -17.54
CA HIS A 101 -9.43 -0.62 -18.74
C HIS A 101 -8.80 0.77 -18.79
N LEU A 102 -9.59 1.84 -18.61
CA LEU A 102 -9.09 3.20 -18.56
C LEU A 102 -8.01 3.39 -17.48
N TRP A 103 -8.20 2.86 -16.28
CA TRP A 103 -7.20 2.94 -15.22
C TRP A 103 -5.91 2.19 -15.55
N ARG A 104 -6.00 1.12 -16.31
CA ARG A 104 -4.82 0.39 -16.79
C ARG A 104 -4.06 1.21 -17.81
N GLU A 105 -4.74 1.85 -18.76
CA GLU A 105 -4.14 2.76 -19.73
C GLU A 105 -3.48 3.97 -19.06
N LEU A 106 -4.16 4.63 -18.14
CA LEU A 106 -3.63 5.76 -17.38
C LEU A 106 -2.36 5.37 -16.61
N ARG A 107 -2.34 4.20 -15.98
CA ARG A 107 -1.16 3.67 -15.30
C ARG A 107 0.00 3.44 -16.27
N SER A 108 -0.28 2.83 -17.42
CA SER A 108 0.72 2.58 -18.48
C SER A 108 1.25 3.86 -19.09
N SER A 109 0.45 4.92 -19.09
CA SER A 109 0.84 6.27 -19.54
C SER A 109 1.63 7.06 -18.47
N GLY A 110 1.97 6.45 -17.34
CA GLY A 110 2.80 7.07 -16.31
C GLY A 110 2.07 8.11 -15.45
N LEU A 111 0.76 7.95 -15.22
CA LEU A 111 -0.05 8.91 -14.44
C LEU A 111 0.56 9.24 -13.08
N TYR A 112 1.08 8.25 -12.35
CA TYR A 112 1.65 8.48 -11.03
C TYR A 112 2.97 9.25 -11.11
N ASP A 113 3.84 8.91 -12.06
CA ASP A 113 5.11 9.63 -12.24
C ASP A 113 4.86 11.07 -12.70
N MET A 114 3.88 11.30 -13.57
CA MET A 114 3.46 12.64 -13.98
C MET A 114 2.94 13.47 -12.78
N LEU A 115 2.09 12.86 -11.92
CA LEU A 115 1.60 13.51 -10.72
C LEU A 115 2.75 13.92 -9.79
N ARG A 116 3.69 13.03 -9.57
CA ARG A 116 4.83 13.25 -8.69
C ARG A 116 5.82 14.29 -9.23
N GLU A 117 6.08 14.30 -10.55
CA GLU A 117 7.13 15.11 -11.15
C GLU A 117 6.63 16.44 -11.71
N GLN A 118 5.39 16.47 -12.21
CA GLN A 118 4.80 17.63 -12.88
C GLN A 118 3.59 18.21 -12.12
N GLY A 119 3.14 17.51 -11.09
CA GLY A 119 2.08 17.95 -10.20
C GLY A 119 0.65 17.63 -10.65
N PRO A 120 -0.34 17.96 -9.80
CA PRO A 120 -1.74 17.56 -9.97
C PRO A 120 -2.37 18.06 -11.27
N LYS A 121 -2.00 19.26 -11.75
CA LYS A 121 -2.59 19.85 -12.96
C LYS A 121 -2.25 19.03 -14.21
N ALA A 122 -0.98 18.72 -14.43
CA ALA A 122 -0.54 17.94 -15.59
C ALA A 122 -1.14 16.52 -15.57
N ALA A 123 -1.16 15.89 -14.40
CA ALA A 123 -1.76 14.57 -14.22
C ALA A 123 -3.28 14.57 -14.51
N ARG A 124 -3.99 15.61 -14.07
CA ARG A 124 -5.43 15.79 -14.38
C ARG A 124 -5.70 15.92 -15.87
N GLU A 125 -4.90 16.71 -16.57
CA GLU A 125 -5.00 16.87 -18.03
C GLU A 125 -4.82 15.54 -18.76
N LEU A 126 -3.95 14.65 -18.27
CA LEU A 126 -3.81 13.29 -18.79
C LEU A 126 -5.10 12.48 -18.59
N VAL A 127 -5.70 12.52 -17.41
CA VAL A 127 -6.96 11.80 -17.11
C VAL A 127 -8.10 12.30 -18.00
N GLU A 128 -8.26 13.63 -18.12
CA GLU A 128 -9.31 14.24 -18.93
C GLU A 128 -9.16 13.92 -20.41
N ARG A 129 -7.94 13.88 -20.93
CA ARG A 129 -7.66 13.48 -22.32
C ARG A 129 -8.06 12.03 -22.60
N HIS A 130 -7.66 11.10 -21.74
CA HIS A 130 -8.03 9.68 -21.89
C HIS A 130 -9.54 9.47 -21.79
N LEU A 131 -10.22 10.20 -20.90
CA LEU A 131 -11.68 10.21 -20.81
C LEU A 131 -12.34 10.71 -22.11
N ALA A 132 -11.84 11.81 -22.67
CA ALA A 132 -12.37 12.38 -23.91
C ALA A 132 -12.14 11.45 -25.12
N GLU A 133 -11.03 10.75 -25.19
CA GLU A 133 -10.76 9.72 -26.20
C GLU A 133 -11.68 8.51 -26.04
N TRP A 134 -11.88 8.06 -24.79
CA TRP A 134 -12.79 6.97 -24.46
C TRP A 134 -14.22 7.26 -24.93
N THR A 135 -14.75 8.44 -24.61
CA THR A 135 -16.12 8.83 -24.98
C THR A 135 -16.31 8.94 -26.49
N LYS A 136 -15.28 9.32 -27.26
CA LYS A 136 -15.32 9.36 -28.73
C LYS A 136 -15.33 7.98 -29.39
N THR A 137 -14.74 6.99 -28.73
CA THR A 137 -14.57 5.63 -29.29
C THR A 137 -15.80 4.75 -29.05
N LYS A 138 -16.57 5.04 -27.98
CA LYS A 138 -17.75 4.25 -27.57
C LYS A 138 -19.10 4.95 -27.74
N GLY A 139 -19.13 6.24 -28.08
CA GLY A 139 -20.33 6.98 -28.48
C GLY A 139 -20.53 6.95 -29.97
#